data_159fbe3671315c8172f8c1e1ab2b86c4
#
_entry.id   159fbe3671315c8172f8c1e1ab2b86c4
#
_cell.length_a   1.000
_cell.length_b   1.000
_cell.length_c   1.000
_cell.angle_alpha   90.00
_cell.angle_beta   90.00
_cell.angle_gamma   90.00
#
_symmetry.space_group_name_H-M   'P 1'
#
loop_
_entity.id
_entity.type
_entity.pdbx_description
1 polymer ?
#
loop_
_entity_poly.entity_id
_entity_poly.type
_entity_poly.pdbx_seq_one_letter_code
_entity_poly.pdbx_strand_id
1 'polypeptide(L)'
;TCNALERLSSECDLIITSLGVVNSSTPQRIWDAHIDMQTRNELLEKGAEGYFCAHFFDQDGNFIEHNINEQVIGISTESVKNSKIMLVAGGLNKCKAIYSILKGGYVNTLVSDDLTLKKILDADKKLRGEYL
;
A
#
# COMPACT_ATOMS: atom_id res chain seq x y z
N THR A 1 8.33 11.61 21.97
CA THR A 1 6.95 11.17 21.57
C THR A 1 6.98 10.41 20.25
N CYS A 2 7.60 10.92 19.20
CA CYS A 2 7.73 10.18 17.93
C CYS A 2 8.53 8.88 18.11
N ASN A 3 9.62 8.92 18.84
CA ASN A 3 10.43 7.73 19.16
C ASN A 3 9.65 6.69 19.99
N ALA A 4 8.71 7.12 20.84
CA ALA A 4 7.87 6.19 21.59
C ALA A 4 6.87 5.47 20.72
N LEU A 5 6.27 6.16 19.72
CA LEU A 5 5.36 5.56 18.73
C LEU A 5 6.10 4.57 17.83
N GLU A 6 7.27 4.92 17.36
CA GLU A 6 8.09 4.05 16.52
C GLU A 6 8.50 2.78 17.28
N ARG A 7 8.93 2.93 18.55
CA ARG A 7 9.26 1.78 19.40
C ARG A 7 8.04 0.88 19.64
N LEU A 8 6.89 1.44 20.01
CA LEU A 8 5.65 0.69 20.21
C LEU A 8 5.22 -0.04 18.93
N SER A 9 5.35 0.62 17.77
CA SER A 9 5.03 0.01 16.49
C SER A 9 5.95 -1.17 16.16
N SER A 10 7.23 -1.09 16.52
CA SER A 10 8.20 -2.16 16.28
C SER A 10 8.00 -3.38 17.20
N GLU A 11 7.30 -3.19 18.33
CA GLU A 11 6.97 -4.25 19.30
C GLU A 11 5.62 -4.94 19.00
N CYS A 12 4.87 -4.47 17.98
CA CYS A 12 3.59 -5.07 17.60
C CYS A 12 3.76 -6.42 16.92
N ASP A 13 2.99 -7.41 17.35
CA ASP A 13 2.97 -8.75 16.74
C ASP A 13 2.21 -8.78 15.41
N LEU A 14 1.24 -7.89 15.25
CA LEU A 14 0.36 -7.82 14.08
C LEU A 14 0.02 -6.37 13.76
N ILE A 15 0.15 -6.01 12.48
CA ILE A 15 -0.34 -4.76 11.93
C ILE A 15 -1.61 -5.04 11.14
N ILE A 16 -2.71 -4.40 11.50
CA ILE A 16 -3.96 -4.43 10.74
C ILE A 16 -4.11 -3.08 10.07
N THR A 17 -4.16 -3.07 8.75
CA THR A 17 -4.17 -1.83 7.97
C THR A 17 -4.96 -1.98 6.66
N SER A 18 -5.18 -0.85 6.00
CA SER A 18 -5.72 -0.78 4.65
C SER A 18 -4.71 -0.10 3.73
N LEU A 19 -5.06 0.07 2.47
CA LEU A 19 -4.29 0.87 1.52
C LEU A 19 -5.15 1.95 0.86
N GLY A 20 -4.47 3.01 0.43
CA GLY A 20 -5.02 4.01 -0.46
C GLY A 20 -4.42 3.86 -1.86
N VAL A 21 -5.09 4.44 -2.85
CA VAL A 21 -4.64 4.44 -4.24
C VAL A 21 -4.32 5.85 -4.70
N VAL A 22 -3.40 5.99 -5.64
CA VAL A 22 -3.12 7.22 -6.35
C VAL A 22 -3.89 7.22 -7.69
N ASN A 23 -4.15 8.40 -8.25
CA ASN A 23 -4.90 8.52 -9.53
C ASN A 23 -6.27 7.82 -9.54
N SER A 24 -6.92 7.72 -8.40
CA SER A 24 -8.28 7.18 -8.31
C SER A 24 -9.31 8.22 -8.74
N SER A 25 -10.38 7.77 -9.40
CA SER A 25 -11.58 8.58 -9.61
C SER A 25 -12.36 8.83 -8.31
N THR A 26 -12.08 8.06 -7.27
CA THR A 26 -12.65 8.24 -5.94
C THR A 26 -11.73 9.13 -5.12
N PRO A 27 -12.25 10.20 -4.49
CA PRO A 27 -11.44 11.07 -3.64
C PRO A 27 -10.70 10.29 -2.55
N GLN A 28 -9.42 10.58 -2.42
CA GLN A 28 -8.55 9.96 -1.40
C GLN A 28 -8.06 11.04 -0.44
N ARG A 29 -8.51 10.99 0.81
CA ARG A 29 -8.26 12.07 1.79
C ARG A 29 -6.80 12.44 1.95
N ILE A 30 -5.92 11.45 2.06
CA ILE A 30 -4.49 11.71 2.22
C ILE A 30 -3.93 12.30 0.92
N TRP A 31 -4.18 11.63 -0.20
CA TRP A 31 -3.68 12.03 -1.50
C TRP A 31 -4.18 13.41 -1.94
N ASP A 32 -5.48 13.69 -1.77
CA ASP A 32 -6.08 14.91 -2.29
C ASP A 32 -5.94 16.12 -1.36
N ALA A 33 -5.89 15.90 -0.04
CA ALA A 33 -5.95 16.99 0.93
C ALA A 33 -4.60 17.33 1.58
N HIS A 34 -3.66 16.39 1.64
CA HIS A 34 -2.42 16.55 2.41
C HIS A 34 -1.14 16.47 1.57
N ILE A 35 -1.24 16.11 0.30
CA ILE A 35 -0.11 16.02 -0.62
C ILE A 35 -0.23 17.14 -1.65
N ASP A 36 0.75 18.04 -1.72
CA ASP A 36 0.77 19.12 -2.70
C ASP A 36 1.01 18.60 -4.13
N MET A 37 0.72 19.41 -5.13
CA MET A 37 0.80 19.01 -6.53
C MET A 37 2.21 18.64 -6.99
N GLN A 38 3.23 19.30 -6.47
CA GLN A 38 4.62 19.01 -6.82
C GLN A 38 4.98 17.61 -6.32
N THR A 39 4.74 17.33 -5.05
CA THR A 39 4.98 16.02 -4.42
C THR A 39 4.21 14.91 -5.11
N ARG A 40 2.94 15.16 -5.51
CA ARG A 40 2.16 14.19 -6.28
C ARG A 40 2.82 13.84 -7.60
N ASN A 41 3.25 14.85 -8.35
CA ASN A 41 3.92 14.63 -9.64
C ASN A 41 5.21 13.84 -9.46
N GLU A 42 6.03 14.19 -8.48
CA GLU A 42 7.27 13.48 -8.17
C GLU A 42 7.02 12.00 -7.81
N LEU A 43 5.99 11.72 -7.00
CA LEU A 43 5.61 10.35 -6.65
C LEU A 43 5.09 9.57 -7.86
N LEU A 44 4.27 10.20 -8.70
CA LEU A 44 3.76 9.58 -9.93
C LEU A 44 4.87 9.28 -10.93
N GLU A 45 5.84 10.18 -11.09
CA GLU A 45 7.02 9.96 -11.93
C GLU A 45 7.86 8.79 -11.42
N LYS A 46 7.88 8.55 -10.10
CA LYS A 46 8.51 7.38 -9.47
C LYS A 46 7.65 6.10 -9.55
N GLY A 47 6.49 6.18 -10.19
CA GLY A 47 5.61 5.03 -10.40
C GLY A 47 4.71 4.67 -9.22
N ALA A 48 4.37 5.64 -8.36
CA ALA A 48 3.48 5.39 -7.23
C ALA A 48 2.13 4.81 -7.69
N GLU A 49 1.77 3.67 -7.14
CA GLU A 49 0.50 2.98 -7.38
C GLU A 49 -0.49 3.19 -6.24
N GLY A 50 0.01 3.25 -5.02
CA GLY A 50 -0.76 3.44 -3.81
C GLY A 50 0.10 3.79 -2.60
N TYR A 51 -0.54 3.85 -1.45
CA TYR A 51 0.13 4.05 -0.17
C TYR A 51 -0.41 3.09 0.90
N PHE A 52 0.48 2.65 1.74
CA PHE A 52 0.28 1.60 2.72
C PHE A 52 1.05 1.94 3.99
N CYS A 53 0.41 1.96 5.15
CA CYS A 53 1.01 2.48 6.38
C CYS A 53 1.64 3.87 6.20
N ALA A 54 1.00 4.74 5.38
CA ALA A 54 1.45 6.07 4.99
C ALA A 54 2.75 6.11 4.15
N HIS A 55 3.25 4.98 3.67
CA HIS A 55 4.37 4.88 2.72
C HIS A 55 3.87 4.55 1.32
N PHE A 56 4.38 5.27 0.32
CA PHE A 56 4.03 5.02 -1.08
C PHE A 56 4.78 3.80 -1.63
N PHE A 57 4.14 3.07 -2.50
CA PHE A 57 4.71 1.90 -3.17
C PHE A 57 4.41 1.92 -4.68
N ASP A 58 5.30 1.27 -5.43
CA ASP A 58 5.21 1.13 -6.88
C ASP A 58 4.38 -0.10 -7.31
N GLN A 59 4.27 -0.32 -8.62
CA GLN A 59 3.54 -1.45 -9.21
C GLN A 59 4.08 -2.85 -8.84
N ASP A 60 5.29 -2.94 -8.32
CA ASP A 60 5.91 -4.18 -7.88
C ASP A 60 5.87 -4.34 -6.35
N GLY A 61 5.26 -3.38 -5.66
CA GLY A 61 5.10 -3.37 -4.22
C GLY A 61 6.34 -2.90 -3.47
N ASN A 62 7.31 -2.28 -4.15
CA ASN A 62 8.46 -1.69 -3.50
C ASN A 62 8.11 -0.33 -2.92
N PHE A 63 8.56 -0.04 -1.71
CA PHE A 63 8.39 1.29 -1.13
C PHE A 63 9.24 2.32 -1.87
N ILE A 64 8.62 3.46 -2.16
CA ILE A 64 9.24 4.58 -2.86
C ILE A 64 9.94 5.47 -1.84
N GLU A 65 11.23 5.72 -2.04
CA GLU A 65 11.99 6.70 -1.27
C GLU A 65 11.67 8.11 -1.75
N HIS A 66 11.20 8.95 -0.85
CA HIS A 66 10.87 10.34 -1.08
C HIS A 66 10.96 11.15 0.22
N ASN A 67 11.23 12.45 0.13
CA ASN A 67 11.33 13.35 1.28
C ASN A 67 10.06 13.39 2.15
N ILE A 68 8.90 13.10 1.55
CA ILE A 68 7.65 13.02 2.27
C ILE A 68 7.66 11.94 3.37
N ASN A 69 8.49 10.92 3.23
CA ASN A 69 8.60 9.86 4.23
C ASN A 69 9.12 10.38 5.57
N GLU A 70 9.90 11.47 5.55
CA GLU A 70 10.40 12.12 6.77
C GLU A 70 9.31 12.90 7.52
N GLN A 71 8.20 13.20 6.86
CA GLN A 71 7.05 13.91 7.42
C GLN A 71 6.00 12.95 8.01
N VAL A 72 6.18 11.65 7.82
CA VAL A 72 5.27 10.63 8.32
C VAL A 72 5.61 10.30 9.77
N ILE A 73 4.63 10.49 10.65
CA ILE A 73 4.69 10.00 12.03
C ILE A 73 3.93 8.68 12.08
N GLY A 74 4.65 7.58 12.19
CA GLY A 74 4.04 6.26 12.19
C GLY A 74 5.08 5.14 12.14
N ILE A 75 4.62 3.97 11.71
CA ILE A 75 5.50 2.80 11.59
C ILE A 75 6.51 3.00 10.44
N SER A 76 7.77 2.66 10.69
CA SER A 76 8.81 2.71 9.66
C SER A 76 8.63 1.59 8.61
N THR A 77 9.18 1.80 7.41
CA THR A 77 9.16 0.77 6.36
C THR A 77 9.91 -0.50 6.78
N GLU A 78 10.96 -0.37 7.59
CA GLU A 78 11.69 -1.51 8.15
C GLU A 78 10.80 -2.32 9.11
N SER A 79 10.08 -1.66 10.00
CA SER A 79 9.12 -2.32 10.91
C SER A 79 7.98 -2.98 10.15
N VAL A 80 7.48 -2.35 9.08
CA VAL A 80 6.47 -2.96 8.19
C VAL A 80 7.01 -4.26 7.58
N LYS A 81 8.23 -4.26 7.07
CA LYS A 81 8.86 -5.45 6.45
C LYS A 81 9.06 -6.60 7.44
N ASN A 82 9.27 -6.29 8.70
CA ASN A 82 9.56 -7.28 9.75
C ASN A 82 8.33 -7.70 10.57
N SER A 83 7.17 -7.13 10.32
CA SER A 83 5.94 -7.42 11.06
C SER A 83 5.02 -8.37 10.29
N LYS A 84 4.12 -9.05 11.01
CA LYS A 84 2.98 -9.71 10.39
C LYS A 84 1.93 -8.67 10.00
N ILE A 85 1.43 -8.74 8.77
CA ILE A 85 0.50 -7.76 8.23
C ILE A 85 -0.78 -8.43 7.76
N MET A 86 -1.90 -7.91 8.27
CA MET A 86 -3.24 -8.17 7.76
C MET A 86 -3.71 -6.95 7.00
N LEU A 87 -3.86 -7.07 5.69
CA LEU A 87 -4.43 -6.04 4.83
C LEU A 87 -5.94 -6.24 4.72
N VAL A 88 -6.69 -5.22 5.11
CA VAL A 88 -8.14 -5.17 4.95
C VAL A 88 -8.47 -4.14 3.88
N ALA A 89 -8.72 -4.58 2.66
CA ALA A 89 -8.94 -3.69 1.53
C ALA A 89 -9.83 -4.35 0.48
N GLY A 90 -10.76 -3.60 -0.07
CA GLY A 90 -11.66 -4.05 -1.12
C GLY A 90 -12.11 -2.92 -2.03
N GLY A 91 -12.74 -3.28 -3.12
CA GLY A 91 -13.22 -2.38 -4.17
C GLY A 91 -12.44 -2.54 -5.48
N LEU A 92 -13.18 -2.55 -6.57
CA LEU A 92 -12.61 -2.78 -7.91
C LEU A 92 -11.58 -1.72 -8.32
N ASN A 93 -11.71 -0.50 -7.81
CA ASN A 93 -10.74 0.59 -8.01
C ASN A 93 -9.41 0.37 -7.29
N LYS A 94 -9.38 -0.51 -6.30
CA LYS A 94 -8.17 -0.84 -5.52
C LYS A 94 -7.45 -2.11 -5.99
N CYS A 95 -8.04 -2.88 -6.90
CA CYS A 95 -7.51 -4.20 -7.30
C CYS A 95 -6.04 -4.14 -7.74
N LYS A 96 -5.67 -3.13 -8.55
CA LYS A 96 -4.30 -2.98 -9.04
C LYS A 96 -3.33 -2.70 -7.89
N ALA A 97 -3.67 -1.78 -7.00
CA ALA A 97 -2.83 -1.44 -5.85
C ALA A 97 -2.72 -2.62 -4.85
N ILE A 98 -3.83 -3.32 -4.60
CA ILE A 98 -3.81 -4.55 -3.76
C ILE A 98 -2.87 -5.59 -4.39
N TYR A 99 -3.01 -5.84 -5.68
CA TYR A 99 -2.14 -6.78 -6.39
C TYR A 99 -0.67 -6.39 -6.32
N SER A 100 -0.38 -5.10 -6.50
CA SER A 100 0.99 -4.56 -6.41
C SER A 100 1.61 -4.77 -5.04
N ILE A 101 0.91 -4.42 -3.97
CA ILE A 101 1.46 -4.59 -2.60
C ILE A 101 1.61 -6.08 -2.21
N LEU A 102 0.76 -6.96 -2.73
CA LEU A 102 0.92 -8.40 -2.54
C LEU A 102 2.19 -8.93 -3.22
N LYS A 103 2.55 -8.42 -4.39
CA LYS A 103 3.83 -8.76 -5.05
C LYS A 103 5.04 -8.37 -4.22
N GLY A 104 4.95 -7.30 -3.44
CA GLY A 104 6.02 -6.87 -2.53
C GLY A 104 6.35 -7.88 -1.42
N GLY A 105 5.45 -8.80 -1.12
CA GLY A 105 5.68 -9.89 -0.19
C GLY A 105 5.54 -9.54 1.30
N TYR A 106 5.03 -8.35 1.64
CA TYR A 106 4.90 -7.91 3.04
C TYR A 106 3.59 -8.35 3.70
N VAL A 107 2.54 -8.59 2.91
CA VAL A 107 1.21 -8.93 3.41
C VAL A 107 1.09 -10.43 3.67
N ASN A 108 0.74 -10.80 4.89
CA ASN A 108 0.56 -12.20 5.31
C ASN A 108 -0.89 -12.66 5.14
N THR A 109 -1.84 -11.76 5.37
CA THR A 109 -3.27 -12.05 5.29
C THR A 109 -3.99 -10.92 4.56
N LEU A 110 -4.81 -11.26 3.58
CA LEU A 110 -5.70 -10.33 2.89
C LEU A 110 -7.15 -10.64 3.26
N VAL A 111 -7.85 -9.61 3.73
CA VAL A 111 -9.30 -9.61 3.93
C VAL A 111 -9.93 -8.67 2.91
N SER A 112 -10.77 -9.20 2.04
CA SER A 112 -11.36 -8.45 0.94
C SER A 112 -12.74 -8.99 0.57
N ASP A 113 -13.43 -8.30 -0.35
CA ASP A 113 -14.68 -8.78 -0.93
C ASP A 113 -14.43 -9.76 -2.09
N ASP A 114 -15.44 -10.55 -2.41
CA ASP A 114 -15.37 -11.61 -3.41
C ASP A 114 -15.08 -11.11 -4.83
N LEU A 115 -15.64 -9.98 -5.22
CA LEU A 115 -15.43 -9.38 -6.54
C LEU A 115 -13.99 -8.88 -6.70
N THR A 116 -13.46 -8.24 -5.67
CA THR A 116 -12.07 -7.79 -5.63
C THR A 116 -11.11 -8.97 -5.72
N LEU A 117 -11.32 -10.00 -4.90
CA LEU A 117 -10.48 -11.21 -4.89
C LEU A 117 -10.52 -11.93 -6.24
N LYS A 118 -11.71 -12.09 -6.82
CA LYS A 118 -11.86 -12.71 -8.14
C LYS A 118 -11.07 -11.96 -9.20
N LYS A 119 -11.18 -10.64 -9.24
CA LYS A 119 -10.46 -9.81 -10.22
C LYS A 119 -8.94 -9.91 -10.05
N ILE A 120 -8.44 -9.93 -8.80
CA ILE A 120 -7.01 -10.10 -8.51
C ILE A 120 -6.53 -11.48 -8.96
N LEU A 121 -7.26 -12.54 -8.66
CA LEU A 121 -6.91 -13.90 -9.07
C LEU A 121 -6.93 -14.08 -10.58
N ASP A 122 -7.91 -13.51 -11.29
CA ASP A 122 -7.97 -13.55 -12.74
C ASP A 122 -6.78 -12.81 -13.38
N ALA A 123 -6.37 -11.68 -12.83
CA ALA A 123 -5.19 -10.94 -13.27
C ALA A 123 -3.90 -11.74 -13.06
N ASP A 124 -3.75 -12.38 -11.89
CA ASP A 124 -2.58 -13.21 -11.58
C ASP A 124 -2.48 -14.43 -12.52
N LYS A 125 -3.57 -15.14 -12.75
CA LYS A 125 -3.63 -16.26 -13.69
C LYS A 125 -3.25 -15.83 -15.10
N LYS A 126 -3.75 -14.70 -15.57
CA LYS A 126 -3.43 -14.15 -16.88
C LYS A 126 -1.94 -13.88 -17.04
N LEU A 127 -1.30 -13.29 -16.02
CA LEU A 127 0.14 -13.02 -16.03
C LEU A 127 0.99 -14.30 -15.99
N ARG A 128 0.52 -15.34 -15.32
CA ARG A 128 1.18 -16.67 -15.28
C ARG A 128 0.96 -17.49 -16.54
N GLY A 129 0.13 -17.02 -17.48
CA GLY A 129 -0.24 -17.79 -18.68
C GLY A 129 -1.17 -18.97 -18.40
N GLU A 130 -1.79 -19.01 -17.23
CA GLU A 130 -2.78 -20.03 -16.84
C GLU A 130 -4.14 -19.62 -17.40
N TYR A 131 -4.49 -20.13 -18.58
CA TYR A 131 -5.83 -19.97 -19.14
C TYR A 131 -6.67 -21.18 -18.77
N LEU A 132 -7.84 -20.89 -18.24
CA LEU A 132 -8.91 -21.89 -18.11
C LEU A 132 -9.69 -21.99 -19.41
#